data_ddba44c6a8b974d889c4dd590cc05e89
#
_entry.id   ddba44c6a8b974d889c4dd590cc05e89
#
_cell.length_a   1.000
_cell.length_b   1.000
_cell.length_c   1.000
_cell.angle_alpha   90.00
_cell.angle_beta   90.00
_cell.angle_gamma   90.00
#
_symmetry.space_group_name_H-M   'P 1'
#
loop_
_entity.id
_entity.type
_entity.pdbx_description
1 polymer ?
#
loop_
_entity_poly.entity_id
_entity_poly.type
_entity_poly.pdbx_seq_one_letter_code
_entity_poly.pdbx_strand_id
1 'polypeptide(L)'
;MAEKRHEGGVSYRIPGKDYFEKRELRRYAGLFSLWALGVAAVISGEFSGWNLGFNVGGWGGMFIGTIIITIMYLGLTYSIAEMSPALPHTGGAYSFARTAFGPWGGFITGISQNIEFVLTPAVIVFFIGSYLTAIFETPTAFQPIWWILGYIIFVGLNARGVQLSFTVTVIVTLLAIAILLVFFLTALPIFDFSKNALNIGADPATGAAIELPGHGPFLPFGVHGILASLPFAVWLFLAIEQLPLAAEESADPKRDMPKGIMLGMFTLIALGFLVLLINPSIPIERQVTDAAGATKMVHGAFALGTSAEPILDGFRAIFGSSAAKVLALLAVAGLIASFHAIIFAYGRQIFSLSRAGYFPHFLSLTHGEHKTPNIALIAGGLLGLAVMLVVWFNTGGEAAESFIGGVLLNMAVYGAMFSYLLQGLSFIRLRRHFPNIERPYRSPFGMMGAALTVIIALVTIGFQLRDPVYGAGVIGVAIWYALAILYFAVYGRNTLVLSPEEEFAVQHRESSWHHPSDSGPHVARASQGEKAKAGVGKKR
;
A
#
# COMPACT_ATOMS: atom_id res chain seq x y z
N MET A 1 10.42 2.68 -40.04
CA MET A 1 11.12 2.34 -38.77
C MET A 1 10.66 3.36 -37.74
N ALA A 2 10.24 2.93 -36.52
CA ALA A 2 9.90 3.89 -35.47
C ALA A 2 11.16 4.67 -35.09
N GLU A 3 11.04 5.99 -35.02
CA GLU A 3 12.13 6.87 -34.63
C GLU A 3 12.56 6.52 -33.20
N LYS A 4 13.88 6.37 -32.98
CA LYS A 4 14.43 6.03 -31.65
C LYS A 4 15.13 7.26 -31.07
N ARG A 5 14.82 7.57 -29.82
CA ARG A 5 15.50 8.60 -29.02
C ARG A 5 16.32 7.94 -27.93
N HIS A 6 17.56 8.37 -27.73
CA HIS A 6 18.45 7.88 -26.68
C HIS A 6 18.62 8.94 -25.60
N GLU A 7 18.38 8.58 -24.33
CA GLU A 7 18.53 9.47 -23.19
C GLU A 7 18.83 8.69 -21.91
N GLY A 8 19.78 9.15 -21.10
CA GLY A 8 20.07 8.56 -19.80
C GLY A 8 20.43 7.07 -19.81
N GLY A 9 21.07 6.59 -20.88
CA GLY A 9 21.48 5.19 -21.04
C GLY A 9 20.35 4.23 -21.43
N VAL A 10 19.20 4.75 -21.88
CA VAL A 10 18.05 3.97 -22.37
C VAL A 10 17.63 4.40 -23.76
N SER A 11 16.88 3.54 -24.46
CA SER A 11 16.35 3.81 -25.81
C SER A 11 14.84 3.90 -25.78
N TYR A 12 14.28 5.00 -26.29
CA TYR A 12 12.85 5.22 -26.43
C TYR A 12 12.37 4.93 -27.86
N ARG A 13 11.19 4.30 -27.95
CA ARG A 13 10.39 4.24 -29.17
C ARG A 13 9.37 5.36 -29.14
N ILE A 14 9.23 6.11 -30.21
CA ILE A 14 8.13 7.08 -30.40
C ILE A 14 6.94 6.31 -30.99
N PRO A 15 5.84 6.14 -30.22
CA PRO A 15 4.70 5.35 -30.66
C PRO A 15 3.76 6.18 -31.55
N GLY A 16 3.02 5.51 -32.43
CA GLY A 16 1.90 6.11 -33.16
C GLY A 16 0.66 6.29 -32.25
N LYS A 17 -0.33 7.05 -32.74
CA LYS A 17 -1.59 7.32 -32.01
C LYS A 17 -2.31 6.04 -31.57
N ASP A 18 -2.39 5.03 -32.42
CA ASP A 18 -3.04 3.74 -32.15
C ASP A 18 -2.51 3.04 -30.89
N TYR A 19 -1.24 3.33 -30.50
CA TYR A 19 -0.65 2.74 -29.30
C TYR A 19 -1.36 3.20 -28.04
N PHE A 20 -1.67 4.50 -27.94
CA PHE A 20 -2.33 5.08 -26.77
C PHE A 20 -3.84 4.85 -26.78
N GLU A 21 -4.50 4.83 -27.94
CA GLU A 21 -5.93 4.52 -28.05
C GLU A 21 -6.30 3.15 -27.45
N LYS A 22 -5.41 2.16 -27.61
CA LYS A 22 -5.53 0.82 -27.02
C LYS A 22 -5.14 0.75 -25.55
N ARG A 23 -4.76 1.89 -24.93
CA ARG A 23 -4.23 2.02 -23.57
C ARG A 23 -4.83 3.24 -22.83
N GLU A 24 -6.08 3.50 -23.10
CA GLU A 24 -6.83 4.61 -22.50
C GLU A 24 -7.59 4.14 -21.26
N LEU A 25 -7.61 4.96 -20.20
CA LEU A 25 -8.42 4.78 -19.00
C LEU A 25 -9.62 5.73 -19.01
N ARG A 26 -10.71 5.35 -18.35
CA ARG A 26 -11.96 6.14 -18.33
C ARG A 26 -12.02 6.98 -17.07
N ARG A 27 -12.27 8.29 -17.21
CA ARG A 27 -12.50 9.21 -16.09
C ARG A 27 -13.86 8.97 -15.44
N TYR A 28 -13.87 8.86 -14.11
CA TYR A 28 -15.08 8.62 -13.32
C TYR A 28 -15.01 9.19 -11.91
N ALA A 29 -13.86 9.10 -11.22
CA ALA A 29 -13.73 9.30 -9.78
C ALA A 29 -13.79 10.78 -9.38
N GLY A 30 -14.72 11.14 -8.50
CA GLY A 30 -14.74 12.41 -7.77
C GLY A 30 -14.11 12.27 -6.38
N LEU A 31 -14.08 13.35 -5.61
CA LEU A 31 -13.46 13.42 -4.28
C LEU A 31 -13.90 12.28 -3.34
N PHE A 32 -15.20 12.01 -3.25
CA PHE A 32 -15.74 10.98 -2.36
C PHE A 32 -15.28 9.57 -2.77
N SER A 33 -15.24 9.28 -4.07
CA SER A 33 -14.72 8.01 -4.59
C SER A 33 -13.23 7.84 -4.32
N LEU A 34 -12.44 8.92 -4.44
CA LEU A 34 -11.01 8.90 -4.14
C LEU A 34 -10.73 8.73 -2.65
N TRP A 35 -11.50 9.43 -1.78
CA TRP A 35 -11.42 9.21 -0.34
C TRP A 35 -11.74 7.75 0.01
N ALA A 36 -12.82 7.21 -0.53
CA ALA A 36 -13.22 5.83 -0.30
C ALA A 36 -12.15 4.84 -0.81
N LEU A 37 -11.55 5.09 -1.97
CA LEU A 37 -10.45 4.27 -2.51
C LEU A 37 -9.22 4.31 -1.59
N GLY A 38 -8.87 5.49 -1.06
CA GLY A 38 -7.75 5.65 -0.14
C GLY A 38 -7.97 4.92 1.18
N VAL A 39 -9.15 5.08 1.78
CA VAL A 39 -9.53 4.37 3.01
C VAL A 39 -9.64 2.87 2.75
N ALA A 40 -10.32 2.45 1.67
CA ALA A 40 -10.45 1.05 1.30
C ALA A 40 -9.09 0.36 1.20
N ALA A 41 -8.12 0.97 0.53
CA ALA A 41 -6.81 0.40 0.32
C ALA A 41 -6.15 -0.09 1.62
N VAL A 42 -6.38 0.62 2.70
CA VAL A 42 -5.65 0.50 3.97
C VAL A 42 -6.46 -0.20 5.05
N ILE A 43 -7.78 -0.05 5.06
CA ILE A 43 -8.66 -0.38 6.21
C ILE A 43 -8.57 -1.86 6.67
N SER A 44 -8.05 -2.77 5.84
CA SER A 44 -7.75 -4.14 6.28
C SER A 44 -6.72 -4.16 7.41
N GLY A 45 -5.87 -3.15 7.46
CA GLY A 45 -4.90 -2.95 8.53
C GLY A 45 -5.55 -2.92 9.91
N GLU A 46 -6.72 -2.30 10.07
CA GLU A 46 -7.45 -2.27 11.32
C GLU A 46 -8.16 -3.60 11.66
N PHE A 47 -8.38 -4.46 10.67
CA PHE A 47 -9.06 -5.74 10.86
C PHE A 47 -8.11 -6.90 11.16
N SER A 48 -6.86 -6.86 10.68
CA SER A 48 -5.88 -7.92 10.90
C SER A 48 -4.46 -7.50 10.52
N GLY A 49 -3.46 -8.16 11.08
CA GLY A 49 -2.04 -7.99 10.76
C GLY A 49 -1.29 -7.04 11.70
N TRP A 50 -1.86 -5.88 12.03
CA TRP A 50 -1.25 -4.91 12.95
C TRP A 50 -1.02 -5.50 14.35
N ASN A 51 -1.93 -6.32 14.80
CA ASN A 51 -1.94 -6.97 16.12
C ASN A 51 -0.73 -7.89 16.35
N LEU A 52 -0.13 -8.42 15.28
CA LEU A 52 1.06 -9.26 15.37
C LEU A 52 2.25 -8.49 15.98
N GLY A 53 2.24 -7.16 15.90
CA GLY A 53 3.22 -6.29 16.55
C GLY A 53 3.25 -6.40 18.08
N PHE A 54 2.17 -6.87 18.73
CA PHE A 54 2.16 -7.09 20.18
C PHE A 54 3.09 -8.22 20.61
N ASN A 55 3.32 -9.23 19.79
CA ASN A 55 4.25 -10.31 20.11
C ASN A 55 5.71 -9.83 20.25
N VAL A 56 6.07 -8.79 19.51
CA VAL A 56 7.45 -8.30 19.42
C VAL A 56 7.66 -6.97 20.17
N GLY A 57 6.61 -6.20 20.41
CA GLY A 57 6.70 -4.88 21.03
C GLY A 57 5.89 -4.70 22.31
N GLY A 58 4.92 -5.57 22.57
CA GLY A 58 3.88 -5.29 23.56
C GLY A 58 3.05 -4.07 23.14
N TRP A 59 2.13 -3.65 24.02
CA TRP A 59 1.26 -2.51 23.70
C TRP A 59 2.03 -1.21 23.51
N GLY A 60 2.93 -0.88 24.43
CA GLY A 60 3.68 0.39 24.39
C GLY A 60 4.65 0.48 23.22
N GLY A 61 5.31 -0.65 22.87
CA GLY A 61 6.17 -0.72 21.67
C GLY A 61 5.37 -0.46 20.40
N MET A 62 4.22 -1.12 20.26
CA MET A 62 3.33 -0.93 19.12
C MET A 62 2.74 0.48 19.06
N PHE A 63 2.36 1.07 20.22
CA PHE A 63 1.82 2.42 20.30
C PHE A 63 2.85 3.48 19.89
N ILE A 64 4.07 3.41 20.45
CA ILE A 64 5.15 4.36 20.09
C ILE A 64 5.56 4.14 18.62
N GLY A 65 5.68 2.88 18.18
CA GLY A 65 5.93 2.55 16.78
C GLY A 65 4.87 3.17 15.85
N THR A 66 3.59 3.09 16.20
CA THR A 66 2.50 3.69 15.43
C THR A 66 2.59 5.23 15.39
N ILE A 67 3.01 5.90 16.47
CA ILE A 67 3.27 7.35 16.45
C ILE A 67 4.39 7.69 15.46
N ILE A 68 5.52 6.97 15.52
CA ILE A 68 6.67 7.18 14.63
C ILE A 68 6.25 6.98 13.16
N ILE A 69 5.51 5.91 12.89
CA ILE A 69 5.03 5.60 11.55
C ILE A 69 3.96 6.60 11.08
N THR A 70 3.09 7.10 11.96
CA THR A 70 2.16 8.18 11.63
C THR A 70 2.89 9.45 11.17
N ILE A 71 3.98 9.81 11.84
CA ILE A 71 4.84 10.96 11.43
C ILE A 71 5.42 10.71 10.03
N MET A 72 5.91 9.50 9.76
CA MET A 72 6.40 9.11 8.44
C MET A 72 5.31 9.24 7.36
N TYR A 73 4.11 8.69 7.62
CA TYR A 73 3.01 8.74 6.65
C TYR A 73 2.44 10.14 6.44
N LEU A 74 2.39 10.99 7.45
CA LEU A 74 2.04 12.40 7.27
C LEU A 74 3.05 13.10 6.36
N GLY A 75 4.35 12.86 6.55
CA GLY A 75 5.39 13.37 5.66
C GLY A 75 5.23 12.85 4.22
N LEU A 76 4.97 11.55 4.06
CA LEU A 76 4.76 10.90 2.77
C LEU A 76 3.51 11.43 2.07
N THR A 77 2.35 11.38 2.73
CA THR A 77 1.06 11.74 2.14
C THR A 77 0.98 13.21 1.75
N TYR A 78 1.53 14.12 2.56
CA TYR A 78 1.65 15.53 2.17
C TYR A 78 2.60 15.74 0.99
N SER A 79 3.67 14.94 0.89
CA SER A 79 4.57 14.99 -0.27
C SER A 79 3.88 14.49 -1.54
N ILE A 80 3.13 13.40 -1.46
CA ILE A 80 2.35 12.84 -2.56
C ILE A 80 1.21 13.78 -2.96
N ALA A 81 0.52 14.39 -1.98
CA ALA A 81 -0.53 15.36 -2.22
C ALA A 81 -0.04 16.59 -3.02
N GLU A 82 1.26 16.96 -2.89
CA GLU A 82 1.87 17.98 -3.73
C GLU A 82 2.31 17.45 -5.10
N MET A 83 2.92 16.26 -5.15
CA MET A 83 3.46 15.71 -6.40
C MET A 83 2.37 15.21 -7.34
N SER A 84 1.30 14.60 -6.82
CA SER A 84 0.25 14.00 -7.64
C SER A 84 -0.49 14.98 -8.57
N PRO A 85 -0.92 16.17 -8.12
CA PRO A 85 -1.54 17.15 -9.01
C PRO A 85 -0.54 17.87 -9.92
N ALA A 86 0.75 17.87 -9.56
CA ALA A 86 1.83 18.43 -10.38
C ALA A 86 2.23 17.49 -11.52
N LEU A 87 2.12 16.17 -11.31
CA LEU A 87 2.42 15.11 -12.28
C LEU A 87 1.23 14.14 -12.35
N PRO A 88 0.09 14.52 -12.98
CA PRO A 88 -1.18 13.81 -12.87
C PRO A 88 -1.26 12.59 -13.82
N HIS A 89 -0.33 11.65 -13.67
CA HIS A 89 -0.25 10.41 -14.45
C HIS A 89 -0.51 9.19 -13.57
N THR A 90 -1.09 8.14 -14.15
CA THR A 90 -1.34 6.84 -13.48
C THR A 90 -0.05 6.13 -13.03
N GLY A 91 1.11 6.65 -13.38
CA GLY A 91 2.40 6.16 -12.91
C GLY A 91 2.67 6.38 -11.42
N GLY A 92 1.97 7.31 -10.76
CA GLY A 92 2.17 7.58 -9.34
C GLY A 92 3.63 7.76 -8.95
N ALA A 93 4.10 7.02 -7.93
CA ALA A 93 5.47 7.13 -7.43
C ALA A 93 6.55 6.83 -8.49
N TYR A 94 6.28 5.91 -9.42
CA TYR A 94 7.18 5.65 -10.54
C TYR A 94 7.41 6.93 -11.35
N SER A 95 6.37 7.68 -11.69
CA SER A 95 6.49 8.90 -12.51
C SER A 95 7.21 10.03 -11.75
N PHE A 96 7.02 10.13 -10.43
CA PHE A 96 7.74 11.08 -9.59
C PHE A 96 9.25 10.80 -9.58
N ALA A 97 9.63 9.55 -9.34
CA ALA A 97 11.01 9.12 -9.33
C ALA A 97 11.64 9.17 -10.73
N ARG A 98 10.87 8.89 -11.78
CA ARG A 98 11.31 9.01 -13.17
C ARG A 98 11.69 10.46 -13.50
N THR A 99 10.85 11.40 -13.13
CA THR A 99 11.14 12.83 -13.32
C THR A 99 12.33 13.28 -12.49
N ALA A 100 12.42 12.84 -11.22
CA ALA A 100 13.49 13.21 -10.32
C ALA A 100 14.85 12.61 -10.68
N PHE A 101 14.92 11.29 -10.94
CA PHE A 101 16.16 10.52 -11.03
C PHE A 101 16.42 9.89 -12.41
N GLY A 102 15.48 10.00 -13.33
CA GLY A 102 15.58 9.38 -14.65
C GLY A 102 15.06 7.94 -14.70
N PRO A 103 15.29 7.23 -15.83
CA PRO A 103 14.65 5.93 -16.08
C PRO A 103 14.95 4.87 -15.02
N TRP A 104 16.18 4.80 -14.53
CA TRP A 104 16.56 3.87 -13.46
C TRP A 104 15.84 4.14 -12.15
N GLY A 105 15.75 5.43 -11.75
CA GLY A 105 14.99 5.81 -10.55
C GLY A 105 13.51 5.45 -10.68
N GLY A 106 12.91 5.72 -11.84
CA GLY A 106 11.55 5.31 -12.15
C GLY A 106 11.36 3.79 -12.08
N PHE A 107 12.27 3.02 -12.69
CA PHE A 107 12.20 1.56 -12.67
C PHE A 107 12.29 0.98 -11.25
N ILE A 108 13.28 1.39 -10.46
CA ILE A 108 13.47 0.87 -9.10
C ILE A 108 12.27 1.21 -8.21
N THR A 109 11.74 2.44 -8.30
CA THR A 109 10.54 2.82 -7.55
C THR A 109 9.32 2.03 -8.03
N GLY A 110 9.17 1.83 -9.33
CA GLY A 110 8.08 1.04 -9.91
C GLY A 110 8.11 -0.42 -9.47
N ILE A 111 9.29 -1.05 -9.40
CA ILE A 111 9.45 -2.42 -8.88
C ILE A 111 9.15 -2.48 -7.38
N SER A 112 9.59 -1.49 -6.60
CA SER A 112 9.30 -1.42 -5.16
C SER A 112 7.80 -1.40 -4.89
N GLN A 113 7.06 -0.55 -5.59
CA GLN A 113 5.58 -0.53 -5.52
C GLN A 113 4.94 -1.80 -6.10
N ASN A 114 5.53 -2.39 -7.14
CA ASN A 114 4.99 -3.63 -7.70
C ASN A 114 5.10 -4.78 -6.69
N ILE A 115 6.20 -4.89 -5.96
CA ILE A 115 6.35 -5.85 -4.86
C ILE A 115 5.28 -5.60 -3.80
N GLU A 116 5.16 -4.36 -3.32
CA GLU A 116 4.16 -3.96 -2.34
C GLU A 116 2.74 -4.33 -2.79
N PHE A 117 2.29 -3.81 -3.94
CA PHE A 117 0.91 -3.95 -4.39
C PHE A 117 0.54 -5.34 -4.90
N VAL A 118 1.50 -6.19 -5.26
CA VAL A 118 1.23 -7.59 -5.61
C VAL A 118 1.16 -8.46 -4.36
N LEU A 119 2.02 -8.19 -3.35
CA LEU A 119 2.06 -8.98 -2.12
C LEU A 119 0.96 -8.57 -1.13
N THR A 120 0.58 -7.30 -1.06
CA THR A 120 -0.46 -6.84 -0.13
C THR A 120 -1.79 -7.59 -0.29
N PRO A 121 -2.34 -7.82 -1.49
CA PRO A 121 -3.53 -8.66 -1.64
C PRO A 121 -3.30 -10.10 -1.19
N ALA A 122 -2.10 -10.65 -1.34
CA ALA A 122 -1.80 -11.99 -0.84
C ALA A 122 -1.91 -12.06 0.70
N VAL A 123 -1.39 -11.03 1.40
CA VAL A 123 -1.56 -10.89 2.86
C VAL A 123 -3.04 -10.78 3.23
N ILE A 124 -3.78 -9.90 2.55
CA ILE A 124 -5.18 -9.63 2.88
C ILE A 124 -6.04 -10.87 2.63
N VAL A 125 -5.87 -11.55 1.50
CA VAL A 125 -6.68 -12.74 1.19
C VAL A 125 -6.32 -13.93 2.11
N PHE A 126 -5.07 -13.97 2.60
CA PHE A 126 -4.69 -14.90 3.66
C PHE A 126 -5.56 -14.68 4.91
N PHE A 127 -5.67 -13.45 5.41
CA PHE A 127 -6.54 -13.13 6.54
C PHE A 127 -8.03 -13.35 6.23
N ILE A 128 -8.50 -13.05 5.02
CA ILE A 128 -9.87 -13.42 4.60
C ILE A 128 -10.09 -14.93 4.76
N GLY A 129 -9.13 -15.75 4.33
CA GLY A 129 -9.17 -17.20 4.48
C GLY A 129 -9.24 -17.63 5.94
N SER A 130 -8.44 -17.03 6.83
CA SER A 130 -8.45 -17.32 8.28
C SER A 130 -9.81 -16.96 8.90
N TYR A 131 -10.35 -15.77 8.61
CA TYR A 131 -11.69 -15.38 9.08
C TYR A 131 -12.77 -16.34 8.60
N LEU A 132 -12.80 -16.70 7.30
CA LEU A 132 -13.80 -17.60 6.76
C LEU A 132 -13.67 -19.01 7.33
N THR A 133 -12.43 -19.49 7.52
CA THR A 133 -12.15 -20.77 8.18
C THR A 133 -12.67 -20.76 9.63
N ALA A 134 -12.42 -19.70 10.39
CA ALA A 134 -12.88 -19.57 11.77
C ALA A 134 -14.40 -19.39 11.90
N ILE A 135 -15.05 -18.72 10.93
CA ILE A 135 -16.51 -18.50 10.91
C ILE A 135 -17.25 -19.79 10.53
N PHE A 136 -16.80 -20.47 9.47
CA PHE A 136 -17.46 -21.66 8.92
C PHE A 136 -16.93 -22.98 9.51
N GLU A 137 -15.93 -22.91 10.42
CA GLU A 137 -15.30 -24.07 11.07
C GLU A 137 -14.77 -25.10 10.05
N THR A 138 -14.22 -24.60 8.93
CA THR A 138 -13.62 -25.46 7.92
C THR A 138 -12.20 -25.85 8.33
N PRO A 139 -11.68 -27.03 7.89
CA PRO A 139 -10.28 -27.38 8.10
C PRO A 139 -9.34 -26.34 7.52
N THR A 140 -8.21 -26.08 8.18
CA THR A 140 -7.16 -25.12 7.72
C THR A 140 -6.69 -25.42 6.29
N ALA A 141 -6.60 -26.71 5.92
CA ALA A 141 -6.28 -27.15 4.56
C ALA A 141 -7.24 -26.60 3.47
N PHE A 142 -8.40 -26.08 3.86
CA PHE A 142 -9.39 -25.49 2.95
C PHE A 142 -9.09 -24.04 2.58
N GLN A 143 -8.20 -23.36 3.30
CA GLN A 143 -7.88 -21.93 3.10
C GLN A 143 -7.48 -21.59 1.65
N PRO A 144 -6.69 -22.39 0.92
CA PRO A 144 -6.37 -22.10 -0.49
C PRO A 144 -7.60 -21.94 -1.39
N ILE A 145 -8.71 -22.59 -1.09
CA ILE A 145 -9.95 -22.46 -1.84
C ILE A 145 -10.54 -21.06 -1.65
N TRP A 146 -10.54 -20.54 -0.41
CA TRP A 146 -10.98 -19.17 -0.12
C TRP A 146 -10.14 -18.13 -0.85
N TRP A 147 -8.82 -18.34 -0.94
CA TRP A 147 -7.92 -17.42 -1.64
C TRP A 147 -8.17 -17.40 -3.14
N ILE A 148 -8.31 -18.57 -3.77
CA ILE A 148 -8.60 -18.70 -5.20
C ILE A 148 -9.94 -18.04 -5.53
N LEU A 149 -10.99 -18.32 -4.74
CA LEU A 149 -12.30 -17.69 -4.92
C LEU A 149 -12.23 -16.17 -4.78
N GLY A 150 -11.51 -15.68 -3.77
CA GLY A 150 -11.27 -14.24 -3.59
C GLY A 150 -10.66 -13.59 -4.82
N TYR A 151 -9.56 -14.14 -5.34
CA TYR A 151 -8.93 -13.60 -6.55
C TYR A 151 -9.84 -13.66 -7.77
N ILE A 152 -10.55 -14.77 -8.02
CA ILE A 152 -11.48 -14.90 -9.16
C ILE A 152 -12.56 -13.82 -9.09
N ILE A 153 -13.18 -13.63 -7.93
CA ILE A 153 -14.28 -12.68 -7.76
C ILE A 153 -13.76 -11.24 -7.94
N PHE A 154 -12.70 -10.85 -7.22
CA PHE A 154 -12.30 -9.43 -7.15
C PHE A 154 -11.44 -8.98 -8.32
N VAL A 155 -10.65 -9.85 -8.94
CA VAL A 155 -10.04 -9.58 -10.26
C VAL A 155 -11.14 -9.45 -11.31
N GLY A 156 -12.15 -10.34 -11.31
CA GLY A 156 -13.29 -10.26 -12.20
C GLY A 156 -14.11 -8.97 -12.06
N LEU A 157 -14.36 -8.50 -10.83
CA LEU A 157 -15.04 -7.22 -10.57
C LEU A 157 -14.24 -6.02 -11.08
N ASN A 158 -12.93 -5.98 -10.82
CA ASN A 158 -12.06 -4.91 -11.32
C ASN A 158 -11.96 -4.90 -12.85
N ALA A 159 -12.05 -6.06 -13.49
CA ALA A 159 -12.01 -6.20 -14.94
C ALA A 159 -13.28 -5.68 -15.64
N ARG A 160 -14.42 -5.65 -14.95
CA ARG A 160 -15.73 -5.26 -15.51
C ARG A 160 -15.98 -3.76 -15.65
N GLY A 161 -15.04 -2.92 -15.27
CA GLY A 161 -15.11 -1.49 -15.49
C GLY A 161 -14.87 -0.64 -14.24
N VAL A 162 -14.33 0.55 -14.46
CA VAL A 162 -13.94 1.49 -13.40
C VAL A 162 -15.13 1.94 -12.55
N GLN A 163 -16.30 2.19 -13.16
CA GLN A 163 -17.49 2.63 -12.44
C GLN A 163 -17.96 1.59 -11.43
N LEU A 164 -18.02 0.30 -11.83
CA LEU A 164 -18.40 -0.79 -10.93
C LEU A 164 -17.37 -0.92 -9.81
N SER A 165 -16.07 -0.87 -10.14
CA SER A 165 -15.00 -0.97 -9.16
C SER A 165 -15.11 0.12 -8.09
N PHE A 166 -15.27 1.40 -8.46
CA PHE A 166 -15.44 2.50 -7.49
C PHE A 166 -16.74 2.38 -6.68
N THR A 167 -17.85 1.95 -7.30
CA THR A 167 -19.12 1.75 -6.58
C THR A 167 -18.99 0.66 -5.50
N VAL A 168 -18.39 -0.47 -5.84
CA VAL A 168 -18.11 -1.55 -4.88
C VAL A 168 -17.18 -1.03 -3.77
N THR A 169 -16.10 -0.33 -4.13
CA THR A 169 -15.17 0.27 -3.16
C THR A 169 -15.89 1.16 -2.14
N VAL A 170 -16.75 2.08 -2.60
CA VAL A 170 -17.49 2.98 -1.70
C VAL A 170 -18.39 2.19 -0.74
N ILE A 171 -19.15 1.22 -1.24
CA ILE A 171 -20.08 0.43 -0.42
C ILE A 171 -19.33 -0.36 0.66
N VAL A 172 -18.27 -1.09 0.26
CA VAL A 172 -17.54 -1.93 1.21
C VAL A 172 -16.73 -1.10 2.21
N THR A 173 -16.24 0.08 1.82
CA THR A 173 -15.56 1.02 2.74
C THR A 173 -16.50 1.54 3.82
N LEU A 174 -17.70 1.98 3.43
CA LEU A 174 -18.69 2.45 4.40
C LEU A 174 -19.13 1.35 5.35
N LEU A 175 -19.32 0.13 4.84
CA LEU A 175 -19.63 -1.03 5.67
C LEU A 175 -18.48 -1.36 6.64
N ALA A 176 -17.24 -1.32 6.17
CA ALA A 176 -16.06 -1.55 7.01
C ALA A 176 -15.94 -0.53 8.14
N ILE A 177 -16.12 0.76 7.85
CA ILE A 177 -16.13 1.81 8.88
C ILE A 177 -17.27 1.58 9.87
N ALA A 178 -18.47 1.27 9.38
CA ALA A 178 -19.63 1.04 10.23
C ALA A 178 -19.42 -0.12 11.19
N ILE A 179 -18.84 -1.26 10.75
CA ILE A 179 -18.58 -2.40 11.63
C ILE A 179 -17.49 -2.11 12.67
N LEU A 180 -16.44 -1.33 12.31
CA LEU A 180 -15.46 -0.86 13.28
C LEU A 180 -16.09 0.04 14.35
N LEU A 181 -16.96 0.97 13.96
CA LEU A 181 -17.68 1.82 14.91
C LEU A 181 -18.58 1.00 15.83
N VAL A 182 -19.29 0.01 15.31
CA VAL A 182 -20.07 -0.95 16.12
C VAL A 182 -19.16 -1.67 17.11
N PHE A 183 -18.02 -2.18 16.64
CA PHE A 183 -17.03 -2.84 17.49
C PHE A 183 -16.55 -1.91 18.61
N PHE A 184 -16.13 -0.69 18.30
CA PHE A 184 -15.63 0.27 19.30
C PHE A 184 -16.69 0.61 20.35
N LEU A 185 -17.92 0.89 19.93
CA LEU A 185 -19.00 1.25 20.85
C LEU A 185 -19.40 0.08 21.77
N THR A 186 -19.45 -1.13 21.23
CA THR A 186 -19.87 -2.32 21.99
C THR A 186 -18.75 -2.87 22.89
N ALA A 187 -17.50 -2.52 22.65
CA ALA A 187 -16.36 -2.87 23.50
C ALA A 187 -16.25 -1.99 24.77
N LEU A 188 -16.79 -0.76 24.75
CA LEU A 188 -16.64 0.21 25.85
C LEU A 188 -17.10 -0.31 27.24
N PRO A 189 -18.22 -1.08 27.37
CA PRO A 189 -18.67 -1.57 28.67
C PRO A 189 -17.71 -2.55 29.37
N ILE A 190 -16.84 -3.24 28.58
CA ILE A 190 -15.89 -4.24 29.08
C ILE A 190 -14.43 -3.79 28.94
N PHE A 191 -14.23 -2.50 28.64
CA PHE A 191 -12.92 -1.90 28.45
C PHE A 191 -12.15 -1.80 29.78
N ASP A 192 -10.96 -2.42 29.85
CA ASP A 192 -10.02 -2.26 30.96
C ASP A 192 -8.59 -2.30 30.40
N PHE A 193 -8.05 -1.11 30.14
CA PHE A 193 -6.71 -0.95 29.56
C PHE A 193 -5.62 -1.52 30.47
N SER A 194 -5.68 -1.23 31.75
CA SER A 194 -4.61 -1.61 32.68
C SER A 194 -4.50 -3.12 32.87
N LYS A 195 -5.63 -3.82 32.78
CA LYS A 195 -5.72 -5.26 32.99
C LYS A 195 -5.40 -6.03 31.69
N ASN A 196 -5.85 -5.55 30.53
CA ASN A 196 -5.84 -6.33 29.29
C ASN A 196 -4.75 -5.89 28.32
N ALA A 197 -4.48 -4.58 28.16
CA ALA A 197 -3.55 -4.08 27.15
C ALA A 197 -2.08 -4.18 27.56
N LEU A 198 -1.80 -4.14 28.86
CA LEU A 198 -0.43 -4.12 29.40
C LEU A 198 0.11 -5.54 29.60
N ASN A 199 1.43 -5.64 29.87
CA ASN A 199 2.11 -6.91 30.15
C ASN A 199 1.83 -7.38 31.59
N ILE A 200 0.58 -7.69 31.86
CA ILE A 200 0.05 -8.15 33.14
C ILE A 200 -0.50 -9.55 32.95
N GLY A 201 -0.12 -10.47 33.83
CA GLY A 201 -0.66 -11.83 33.90
C GLY A 201 -1.52 -12.03 35.15
N ALA A 202 -2.06 -13.23 35.31
CA ALA A 202 -2.74 -13.64 36.52
C ALA A 202 -1.86 -14.64 37.30
N ASP A 203 -1.77 -14.48 38.62
CA ASP A 203 -1.17 -15.47 39.50
C ASP A 203 -2.01 -16.76 39.47
N PRO A 204 -1.41 -17.92 39.14
CA PRO A 204 -2.16 -19.16 39.03
C PRO A 204 -2.86 -19.64 40.30
N ALA A 205 -2.33 -19.23 41.46
CA ALA A 205 -2.87 -19.65 42.77
C ALA A 205 -3.96 -18.74 43.31
N THR A 206 -3.84 -17.43 43.07
CA THR A 206 -4.72 -16.41 43.70
C THR A 206 -5.59 -15.68 42.70
N GLY A 207 -5.31 -15.77 41.40
CA GLY A 207 -5.96 -14.97 40.36
C GLY A 207 -5.60 -13.49 40.40
N ALA A 208 -4.69 -13.06 41.30
CA ALA A 208 -4.26 -11.67 41.40
C ALA A 208 -3.44 -11.24 40.21
N ALA A 209 -3.57 -9.98 39.78
CA ALA A 209 -2.78 -9.42 38.70
C ALA A 209 -1.30 -9.35 39.08
N ILE A 210 -0.43 -9.92 38.24
CA ILE A 210 1.03 -9.87 38.39
C ILE A 210 1.67 -9.28 37.14
N GLU A 211 2.76 -8.53 37.35
CA GLU A 211 3.58 -8.02 36.27
C GLU A 211 4.45 -9.17 35.71
N LEU A 212 4.40 -9.36 34.37
CA LEU A 212 5.19 -10.37 33.70
C LEU A 212 6.66 -9.90 33.54
N PRO A 213 7.64 -10.84 33.48
CA PRO A 213 9.05 -10.49 33.31
C PRO A 213 9.29 -9.63 32.07
N GLY A 214 10.15 -8.61 32.21
CA GLY A 214 10.52 -7.71 31.11
C GLY A 214 10.96 -6.34 31.63
N HIS A 215 10.84 -5.32 30.75
CA HIS A 215 11.15 -3.92 31.08
C HIS A 215 9.91 -3.15 31.61
N GLY A 216 9.02 -3.85 32.29
CA GLY A 216 7.78 -3.31 32.83
C GLY A 216 6.56 -3.53 31.94
N PRO A 217 5.35 -3.29 32.48
CA PRO A 217 4.11 -3.66 31.79
C PRO A 217 3.84 -2.85 30.52
N PHE A 218 4.31 -1.61 30.44
CA PHE A 218 4.09 -0.75 29.28
C PHE A 218 5.05 -1.05 28.10
N LEU A 219 6.34 -1.26 28.36
CA LEU A 219 7.37 -1.52 27.37
C LEU A 219 8.12 -2.83 27.66
N PRO A 220 7.45 -3.99 27.59
CA PRO A 220 8.04 -5.26 28.03
C PRO A 220 9.30 -5.65 27.28
N PHE A 221 9.48 -5.18 26.05
CA PHE A 221 10.68 -5.44 25.20
C PHE A 221 11.58 -4.21 25.06
N GLY A 222 11.35 -3.14 25.84
CA GLY A 222 12.14 -1.91 25.80
C GLY A 222 12.17 -1.24 24.43
N VAL A 223 13.26 -0.52 24.13
CA VAL A 223 13.44 0.19 22.86
C VAL A 223 13.49 -0.78 21.67
N HIS A 224 14.03 -1.98 21.85
CA HIS A 224 14.05 -3.01 20.81
C HIS A 224 12.63 -3.34 20.34
N GLY A 225 11.68 -3.47 21.27
CA GLY A 225 10.28 -3.74 20.94
C GLY A 225 9.61 -2.63 20.12
N ILE A 226 9.99 -1.35 20.33
CA ILE A 226 9.51 -0.25 19.50
C ILE A 226 9.96 -0.43 18.04
N LEU A 227 11.24 -0.74 17.83
CA LEU A 227 11.80 -0.92 16.48
C LEU A 227 11.24 -2.17 15.79
N ALA A 228 11.05 -3.25 16.54
CA ALA A 228 10.46 -4.50 16.05
C ALA A 228 8.98 -4.35 15.65
N SER A 229 8.27 -3.40 16.26
CA SER A 229 6.87 -3.10 15.95
C SER A 229 6.69 -2.26 14.69
N LEU A 230 7.74 -1.58 14.19
CA LEU A 230 7.59 -0.64 13.06
C LEU A 230 6.94 -1.26 11.82
N PRO A 231 7.29 -2.48 11.35
CA PRO A 231 6.66 -3.07 10.17
C PRO A 231 5.15 -3.30 10.35
N PHE A 232 4.74 -3.69 11.55
CA PHE A 232 3.32 -3.90 11.89
C PHE A 232 2.57 -2.57 12.04
N ALA A 233 3.22 -1.53 12.54
CA ALA A 233 2.68 -0.17 12.57
C ALA A 233 2.54 0.41 11.15
N VAL A 234 3.46 0.11 10.24
CA VAL A 234 3.34 0.48 8.81
C VAL A 234 2.07 -0.12 8.22
N TRP A 235 1.73 -1.36 8.57
CA TRP A 235 0.57 -2.05 8.04
C TRP A 235 -0.76 -1.33 8.31
N LEU A 236 -0.88 -0.59 9.43
CA LEU A 236 -2.05 0.25 9.73
C LEU A 236 -2.31 1.37 8.70
N PHE A 237 -1.31 1.72 7.88
CA PHE A 237 -1.41 2.84 6.94
C PHE A 237 -0.96 2.46 5.52
N LEU A 238 -0.53 1.21 5.31
CA LEU A 238 0.03 0.72 4.06
C LEU A 238 -0.95 0.90 2.90
N ALA A 239 -0.43 1.39 1.79
CA ALA A 239 -1.11 1.56 0.52
C ALA A 239 -2.01 2.80 0.37
N ILE A 240 -2.03 3.77 1.31
CA ILE A 240 -2.68 5.07 1.07
C ILE A 240 -2.07 5.82 -0.13
N GLU A 241 -0.78 5.60 -0.40
CA GLU A 241 -0.02 6.18 -1.50
C GLU A 241 -0.38 5.61 -2.88
N GLN A 242 -1.29 4.64 -2.97
CA GLN A 242 -1.82 4.16 -4.26
C GLN A 242 -2.71 5.18 -4.98
N LEU A 243 -3.28 6.16 -4.26
CA LEU A 243 -4.26 7.10 -4.84
C LEU A 243 -3.79 7.77 -6.14
N PRO A 244 -2.53 8.20 -6.31
CA PRO A 244 -2.04 8.74 -7.58
C PRO A 244 -2.19 7.80 -8.78
N LEU A 245 -2.29 6.49 -8.59
CA LEU A 245 -2.56 5.54 -9.67
C LEU A 245 -3.95 5.73 -10.30
N ALA A 246 -4.88 6.36 -9.58
CA ALA A 246 -6.19 6.74 -10.09
C ALA A 246 -6.23 8.15 -10.72
N ALA A 247 -5.09 8.83 -10.89
CA ALA A 247 -5.06 10.22 -11.36
C ALA A 247 -5.70 10.41 -12.74
N GLU A 248 -5.48 9.49 -13.69
CA GLU A 248 -6.07 9.54 -15.03
C GLU A 248 -7.57 9.16 -15.02
N GLU A 249 -8.05 8.48 -13.98
CA GLU A 249 -9.45 8.12 -13.77
C GLU A 249 -10.20 9.15 -12.91
N SER A 250 -9.50 10.14 -12.34
CA SER A 250 -10.08 11.27 -11.60
C SER A 250 -10.72 12.29 -12.54
N ALA A 251 -11.88 12.83 -12.13
CA ALA A 251 -12.56 13.89 -12.86
C ALA A 251 -11.78 15.22 -12.79
N ASP A 252 -11.23 15.56 -11.63
CA ASP A 252 -10.39 16.74 -11.40
C ASP A 252 -9.19 16.38 -10.49
N PRO A 253 -8.11 15.80 -11.06
CA PRO A 253 -6.98 15.36 -10.27
C PRO A 253 -6.24 16.49 -9.54
N LYS A 254 -6.24 17.71 -10.09
CA LYS A 254 -5.57 18.86 -9.45
C LYS A 254 -6.21 19.27 -8.13
N ARG A 255 -7.53 19.13 -8.02
CA ARG A 255 -8.32 19.51 -6.85
C ARG A 255 -8.58 18.34 -5.92
N ASP A 256 -8.97 17.19 -6.47
CA ASP A 256 -9.56 16.11 -5.69
C ASP A 256 -8.50 15.15 -5.15
N MET A 257 -7.34 14.98 -5.83
CA MET A 257 -6.26 14.13 -5.34
C MET A 257 -5.70 14.57 -3.98
N PRO A 258 -5.26 15.83 -3.78
CA PRO A 258 -4.72 16.24 -2.49
C PRO A 258 -5.73 16.07 -1.35
N LYS A 259 -6.99 16.41 -1.61
CA LYS A 259 -8.06 16.30 -0.61
C LYS A 259 -8.38 14.84 -0.29
N GLY A 260 -8.49 13.97 -1.30
CA GLY A 260 -8.78 12.56 -1.13
C GLY A 260 -7.68 11.85 -0.31
N ILE A 261 -6.41 12.13 -0.63
CA ILE A 261 -5.25 11.59 0.09
C ILE A 261 -5.29 12.00 1.57
N MET A 262 -5.46 13.31 1.84
CA MET A 262 -5.41 13.81 3.22
C MET A 262 -6.63 13.38 4.04
N LEU A 263 -7.84 13.43 3.49
CA LEU A 263 -9.05 12.96 4.18
C LEU A 263 -8.95 11.45 4.47
N GLY A 264 -8.45 10.66 3.51
CA GLY A 264 -8.19 9.23 3.71
C GLY A 264 -7.22 9.00 4.86
N MET A 265 -6.07 9.68 4.84
CA MET A 265 -5.05 9.53 5.89
C MET A 265 -5.57 9.89 7.28
N PHE A 266 -6.29 11.00 7.44
CA PHE A 266 -6.84 11.37 8.75
C PHE A 266 -7.92 10.39 9.25
N THR A 267 -8.75 9.86 8.35
CA THR A 267 -9.71 8.80 8.69
C THR A 267 -8.97 7.56 9.24
N LEU A 268 -7.92 7.12 8.55
CA LEU A 268 -7.14 5.94 8.93
C LEU A 268 -6.35 6.15 10.24
N ILE A 269 -5.77 7.34 10.45
CA ILE A 269 -5.12 7.67 11.73
C ILE A 269 -6.13 7.52 12.88
N ALA A 270 -7.33 8.06 12.74
CA ALA A 270 -8.35 7.96 13.77
C ALA A 270 -8.75 6.50 14.04
N LEU A 271 -9.03 5.72 13.00
CA LEU A 271 -9.42 4.31 13.13
C LEU A 271 -8.27 3.46 13.67
N GLY A 272 -7.04 3.64 13.18
CA GLY A 272 -5.87 2.90 13.63
C GLY A 272 -5.55 3.10 15.11
N PHE A 273 -5.61 4.34 15.61
CA PHE A 273 -5.43 4.58 17.05
C PHE A 273 -6.59 4.06 17.90
N LEU A 274 -7.82 4.12 17.40
CA LEU A 274 -8.97 3.55 18.11
C LEU A 274 -8.87 2.02 18.21
N VAL A 275 -8.51 1.33 17.14
CA VAL A 275 -8.36 -0.14 17.18
C VAL A 275 -7.19 -0.54 18.08
N LEU A 276 -6.07 0.19 18.02
CA LEU A 276 -4.90 -0.03 18.86
C LEU A 276 -5.18 0.17 20.36
N LEU A 277 -6.11 1.06 20.70
CA LEU A 277 -6.51 1.32 22.07
C LEU A 277 -7.59 0.34 22.56
N ILE A 278 -8.64 0.13 21.78
CA ILE A 278 -9.85 -0.54 22.25
C ILE A 278 -9.72 -2.06 22.18
N ASN A 279 -9.26 -2.62 21.08
CA ASN A 279 -9.23 -4.07 20.90
C ASN A 279 -8.36 -4.80 21.94
N PRO A 280 -7.11 -4.38 22.24
CA PRO A 280 -6.31 -5.03 23.28
C PRO A 280 -6.78 -4.75 24.71
N SER A 281 -7.68 -3.79 24.91
CA SER A 281 -8.18 -3.40 26.24
C SER A 281 -9.43 -4.16 26.69
N ILE A 282 -9.84 -5.18 25.93
CA ILE A 282 -10.97 -6.06 26.30
C ILE A 282 -10.44 -7.47 26.67
N PRO A 283 -11.19 -8.25 27.47
CA PRO A 283 -10.73 -9.53 28.00
C PRO A 283 -10.72 -10.63 26.93
N ILE A 284 -9.72 -10.60 26.05
CA ILE A 284 -9.48 -11.62 25.03
C ILE A 284 -8.56 -12.68 25.63
N GLU A 285 -8.93 -13.95 25.47
CA GLU A 285 -8.16 -15.11 25.92
C GLU A 285 -7.95 -16.07 24.75
N ARG A 286 -6.71 -16.57 24.60
CA ARG A 286 -6.35 -17.59 23.61
C ARG A 286 -5.46 -18.65 24.21
N GLN A 287 -5.67 -19.87 23.78
CA GLN A 287 -4.78 -20.99 24.07
C GLN A 287 -3.70 -21.05 22.99
N VAL A 288 -2.45 -20.98 23.41
CA VAL A 288 -1.29 -21.02 22.53
C VAL A 288 -0.40 -22.19 22.93
N THR A 289 0.00 -22.99 21.94
CA THR A 289 0.98 -24.06 22.14
C THR A 289 2.36 -23.52 21.81
N ASP A 290 3.29 -23.57 22.76
CA ASP A 290 4.67 -23.15 22.54
C ASP A 290 5.48 -24.19 21.73
N ALA A 291 6.69 -23.83 21.32
CA ALA A 291 7.58 -24.70 20.54
C ALA A 291 7.95 -26.01 21.26
N ALA A 292 7.78 -26.09 22.57
CA ALA A 292 7.99 -27.28 23.38
C ALA A 292 6.75 -28.17 23.50
N GLY A 293 5.61 -27.77 22.86
CA GLY A 293 4.34 -28.49 22.92
C GLY A 293 3.52 -28.17 24.19
N ALA A 294 3.96 -27.25 25.04
CA ALA A 294 3.22 -26.85 26.22
C ALA A 294 2.14 -25.82 25.87
N THR A 295 0.92 -26.08 26.33
CA THR A 295 -0.22 -25.21 26.09
C THR A 295 -0.35 -24.17 27.20
N LYS A 296 -0.40 -22.88 26.84
CA LYS A 296 -0.53 -21.75 27.76
C LYS A 296 -1.74 -20.90 27.38
N MET A 297 -2.46 -20.38 28.38
CA MET A 297 -3.43 -19.32 28.19
C MET A 297 -2.70 -17.98 28.16
N VAL A 298 -2.94 -17.20 27.13
CA VAL A 298 -2.48 -15.81 26.99
C VAL A 298 -3.68 -14.87 26.94
N HIS A 299 -3.50 -13.64 27.43
CA HIS A 299 -4.57 -12.69 27.65
C HIS A 299 -4.29 -11.36 26.94
N GLY A 300 -5.36 -10.62 26.62
CA GLY A 300 -5.32 -9.23 26.16
C GLY A 300 -4.44 -9.03 24.92
N ALA A 301 -3.51 -8.09 24.97
CA ALA A 301 -2.64 -7.73 23.84
C ALA A 301 -1.79 -8.92 23.35
N PHE A 302 -1.28 -9.77 24.25
CA PHE A 302 -0.50 -10.96 23.85
C PHE A 302 -1.38 -12.04 23.21
N ALA A 303 -2.63 -12.19 23.64
CA ALA A 303 -3.59 -13.07 22.96
C ALA A 303 -3.87 -12.57 21.54
N LEU A 304 -4.11 -11.27 21.39
CA LEU A 304 -4.28 -10.65 20.05
C LEU A 304 -3.05 -10.82 19.19
N GLY A 305 -1.84 -10.70 19.73
CA GLY A 305 -0.60 -10.89 18.99
C GLY A 305 -0.45 -12.26 18.30
N THR A 306 -1.20 -13.26 18.76
CA THR A 306 -1.23 -14.61 18.15
C THR A 306 -2.42 -14.85 17.24
N SER A 307 -3.32 -13.87 17.09
CA SER A 307 -4.56 -13.99 16.31
C SER A 307 -4.37 -13.60 14.85
N ALA A 308 -4.92 -14.41 13.95
CA ALA A 308 -5.10 -14.02 12.55
C ALA A 308 -6.43 -13.26 12.34
N GLU A 309 -7.36 -13.34 13.30
CA GLU A 309 -8.71 -12.74 13.25
C GLU A 309 -9.05 -11.89 14.49
N PRO A 310 -8.26 -10.82 14.80
CA PRO A 310 -8.35 -10.09 16.07
C PRO A 310 -9.70 -9.41 16.33
N ILE A 311 -10.42 -8.98 15.30
CA ILE A 311 -11.76 -8.40 15.45
C ILE A 311 -12.81 -9.48 15.75
N LEU A 312 -12.68 -10.68 15.19
CA LEU A 312 -13.54 -11.82 15.56
C LEU A 312 -13.34 -12.20 17.03
N ASP A 313 -12.08 -12.27 17.50
CA ASP A 313 -11.79 -12.55 18.90
C ASP A 313 -12.36 -11.47 19.83
N GLY A 314 -12.27 -10.20 19.41
CA GLY A 314 -12.91 -9.10 20.10
C GLY A 314 -14.44 -9.26 20.18
N PHE A 315 -15.10 -9.58 19.08
CA PHE A 315 -16.54 -9.85 19.08
C PHE A 315 -16.92 -11.08 19.92
N ARG A 316 -16.06 -12.11 19.97
CA ARG A 316 -16.26 -13.29 20.84
C ARG A 316 -16.25 -12.88 22.33
N ALA A 317 -15.34 -12.00 22.72
CA ALA A 317 -15.25 -11.48 24.09
C ALA A 317 -16.48 -10.63 24.46
N ILE A 318 -17.08 -9.91 23.51
CA ILE A 318 -18.24 -9.02 23.75
C ILE A 318 -19.56 -9.80 23.73
N PHE A 319 -19.78 -10.65 22.73
CA PHE A 319 -21.10 -11.23 22.42
C PHE A 319 -21.16 -12.78 22.52
N GLY A 320 -20.04 -13.43 22.80
CA GLY A 320 -19.92 -14.89 22.72
C GLY A 320 -19.82 -15.41 21.29
N SER A 321 -19.56 -16.71 21.13
CA SER A 321 -19.13 -17.30 19.87
C SER A 321 -20.17 -17.22 18.73
N SER A 322 -21.45 -17.43 19.01
CA SER A 322 -22.47 -17.49 17.94
C SER A 322 -22.77 -16.14 17.30
N ALA A 323 -22.96 -15.09 18.10
CA ALA A 323 -23.18 -13.73 17.59
C ALA A 323 -21.92 -13.15 16.94
N ALA A 324 -20.73 -13.46 17.50
CA ALA A 324 -19.46 -13.04 16.96
C ALA A 324 -19.24 -13.50 15.50
N LYS A 325 -19.64 -14.72 15.15
CA LYS A 325 -19.49 -15.22 13.77
C LYS A 325 -20.27 -14.39 12.76
N VAL A 326 -21.49 -13.96 13.09
CA VAL A 326 -22.32 -13.11 12.22
C VAL A 326 -21.68 -11.73 12.05
N LEU A 327 -21.21 -11.11 13.14
CA LEU A 327 -20.54 -9.80 13.11
C LEU A 327 -19.19 -9.87 12.40
N ALA A 328 -18.44 -10.97 12.57
CA ALA A 328 -17.19 -11.19 11.88
C ALA A 328 -17.38 -11.40 10.36
N LEU A 329 -18.48 -12.01 9.92
CA LEU A 329 -18.80 -12.09 8.49
C LEU A 329 -18.98 -10.69 7.88
N LEU A 330 -19.56 -9.74 8.62
CA LEU A 330 -19.61 -8.34 8.23
C LEU A 330 -18.22 -7.70 8.31
N ALA A 331 -17.39 -8.06 9.30
CA ALA A 331 -16.02 -7.57 9.43
C ALA A 331 -15.12 -8.00 8.25
N VAL A 332 -15.37 -9.15 7.63
CA VAL A 332 -14.68 -9.57 6.39
C VAL A 332 -14.85 -8.53 5.28
N ALA A 333 -15.91 -7.70 5.29
CA ALA A 333 -16.06 -6.61 4.35
C ALA A 333 -14.90 -5.59 4.43
N GLY A 334 -14.30 -5.37 5.60
CA GLY A 334 -13.13 -4.51 5.76
C GLY A 334 -11.89 -5.06 5.04
N LEU A 335 -11.66 -6.36 5.17
CA LEU A 335 -10.61 -7.06 4.42
C LEU A 335 -10.89 -7.05 2.91
N ILE A 336 -12.14 -7.28 2.52
CA ILE A 336 -12.58 -7.23 1.12
C ILE A 336 -12.39 -5.82 0.52
N ALA A 337 -12.66 -4.76 1.28
CA ALA A 337 -12.46 -3.39 0.82
C ALA A 337 -11.01 -3.16 0.36
N SER A 338 -10.04 -3.54 1.19
CA SER A 338 -8.63 -3.42 0.85
C SER A 338 -8.23 -4.38 -0.26
N PHE A 339 -8.65 -5.63 -0.20
CA PHE A 339 -8.33 -6.61 -1.24
C PHE A 339 -8.76 -6.12 -2.62
N HIS A 340 -10.00 -5.61 -2.74
CA HIS A 340 -10.52 -5.05 -3.98
C HIS A 340 -9.77 -3.79 -4.44
N ALA A 341 -9.48 -2.87 -3.51
CA ALA A 341 -8.79 -1.61 -3.80
C ALA A 341 -7.32 -1.81 -4.20
N ILE A 342 -6.61 -2.78 -3.59
CA ILE A 342 -5.22 -3.04 -3.96
C ILE A 342 -5.12 -3.84 -5.27
N ILE A 343 -6.10 -4.68 -5.60
CA ILE A 343 -6.22 -5.28 -6.93
C ILE A 343 -6.33 -4.20 -8.00
N PHE A 344 -7.12 -3.15 -7.76
CA PHE A 344 -7.14 -1.96 -8.61
C PHE A 344 -5.74 -1.34 -8.74
N ALA A 345 -5.02 -1.15 -7.63
CA ALA A 345 -3.71 -0.51 -7.61
C ALA A 345 -2.65 -1.29 -8.40
N TYR A 346 -2.45 -2.58 -8.14
CA TYR A 346 -1.44 -3.33 -8.90
C TYR A 346 -1.78 -3.40 -10.39
N GLY A 347 -3.07 -3.46 -10.73
CA GLY A 347 -3.49 -3.44 -12.12
C GLY A 347 -3.05 -2.17 -12.84
N ARG A 348 -3.18 -0.99 -12.21
CA ARG A 348 -2.73 0.30 -12.76
C ARG A 348 -1.21 0.44 -12.72
N GLN A 349 -0.56 -0.06 -11.68
CA GLN A 349 0.89 -0.04 -11.56
C GLN A 349 1.55 -0.87 -12.67
N ILE A 350 1.13 -2.12 -12.87
CA ILE A 350 1.62 -2.98 -13.94
C ILE A 350 1.30 -2.37 -15.31
N PHE A 351 0.09 -1.85 -15.48
CA PHE A 351 -0.35 -1.17 -16.70
C PHE A 351 0.56 0.02 -17.04
N SER A 352 0.81 0.92 -16.08
CA SER A 352 1.61 2.12 -16.31
C SER A 352 3.06 1.78 -16.67
N LEU A 353 3.70 0.87 -15.92
CA LEU A 353 5.06 0.40 -16.22
C LEU A 353 5.15 -0.30 -17.59
N SER A 354 4.12 -1.07 -17.95
CA SER A 354 4.06 -1.72 -19.28
C SER A 354 3.81 -0.71 -20.40
N ARG A 355 2.94 0.30 -20.18
CA ARG A 355 2.67 1.38 -21.16
C ARG A 355 3.94 2.17 -21.48
N ALA A 356 4.75 2.43 -20.47
CA ALA A 356 6.04 3.09 -20.61
C ALA A 356 7.17 2.17 -21.10
N GLY A 357 6.92 0.86 -21.25
CA GLY A 357 7.87 -0.11 -21.78
C GLY A 357 8.86 -0.69 -20.78
N TYR A 358 8.70 -0.41 -19.49
CA TYR A 358 9.47 -1.06 -18.42
C TYR A 358 9.12 -2.54 -18.26
N PHE A 359 7.85 -2.89 -18.52
CA PHE A 359 7.35 -4.25 -18.58
C PHE A 359 6.92 -4.61 -20.01
N PRO A 360 6.67 -5.89 -20.32
CA PRO A 360 6.18 -6.31 -21.62
C PRO A 360 4.90 -5.56 -22.03
N HIS A 361 4.88 -5.01 -23.26
CA HIS A 361 3.83 -4.09 -23.72
C HIS A 361 2.42 -4.67 -23.76
N PHE A 362 2.26 -6.01 -23.82
CA PHE A 362 0.94 -6.64 -23.84
C PHE A 362 0.19 -6.49 -22.51
N LEU A 363 0.92 -6.29 -21.39
CA LEU A 363 0.32 -6.09 -20.06
C LEU A 363 -0.42 -4.75 -19.95
N SER A 364 -0.14 -3.77 -20.82
CA SER A 364 -0.83 -2.48 -20.85
C SER A 364 -2.01 -2.40 -21.82
N LEU A 365 -2.42 -3.51 -22.43
CA LEU A 365 -3.62 -3.52 -23.26
C LEU A 365 -4.87 -3.40 -22.39
N THR A 366 -5.75 -2.44 -22.74
CA THR A 366 -7.03 -2.26 -22.07
C THR A 366 -8.15 -2.96 -22.85
N HIS A 367 -9.17 -3.39 -22.11
CA HIS A 367 -10.38 -3.97 -22.73
C HIS A 367 -11.09 -2.91 -23.59
N GLY A 368 -11.53 -3.28 -24.79
CA GLY A 368 -12.10 -2.35 -25.77
C GLY A 368 -13.27 -1.52 -25.23
N GLU A 369 -14.22 -2.14 -24.55
CA GLU A 369 -15.43 -1.53 -24.02
C GLU A 369 -15.23 -0.93 -22.62
N HIS A 370 -14.64 -1.69 -21.70
CA HIS A 370 -14.53 -1.32 -20.28
C HIS A 370 -13.35 -0.40 -19.99
N LYS A 371 -12.37 -0.31 -20.90
CA LYS A 371 -11.14 0.47 -20.74
C LYS A 371 -10.37 0.14 -19.44
N THR A 372 -10.35 -1.15 -19.09
CA THR A 372 -9.66 -1.72 -17.92
C THR A 372 -8.47 -2.57 -18.33
N PRO A 373 -7.35 -2.58 -17.58
CA PRO A 373 -6.14 -3.32 -17.91
C PRO A 373 -6.25 -4.79 -17.46
N ASN A 374 -7.13 -5.58 -18.11
CA ASN A 374 -7.48 -6.93 -17.69
C ASN A 374 -6.28 -7.88 -17.60
N ILE A 375 -5.34 -7.76 -18.54
CA ILE A 375 -4.15 -8.64 -18.56
C ILE A 375 -3.27 -8.34 -17.35
N ALA A 376 -3.06 -7.06 -17.01
CA ALA A 376 -2.31 -6.66 -15.83
C ALA A 376 -2.98 -7.13 -14.52
N LEU A 377 -4.32 -7.02 -14.44
CA LEU A 377 -5.10 -7.50 -13.31
C LEU A 377 -4.93 -9.00 -13.08
N ILE A 378 -5.03 -9.80 -14.14
CA ILE A 378 -4.87 -11.26 -14.07
C ILE A 378 -3.42 -11.63 -13.73
N ALA A 379 -2.44 -10.99 -14.39
CA ALA A 379 -1.02 -11.28 -14.16
C ALA A 379 -0.60 -10.99 -12.71
N GLY A 380 -1.00 -9.83 -12.15
CA GLY A 380 -0.72 -9.49 -10.75
C GLY A 380 -1.40 -10.43 -9.76
N GLY A 381 -2.66 -10.81 -10.03
CA GLY A 381 -3.40 -11.76 -9.19
C GLY A 381 -2.77 -13.15 -9.17
N LEU A 382 -2.37 -13.67 -10.34
CA LEU A 382 -1.68 -14.97 -10.44
C LEU A 382 -0.32 -14.94 -9.73
N LEU A 383 0.43 -13.84 -9.85
CA LEU A 383 1.73 -13.71 -9.18
C LEU A 383 1.57 -13.65 -7.66
N GLY A 384 0.63 -12.84 -7.14
CA GLY A 384 0.36 -12.76 -5.70
C GLY A 384 -0.11 -14.09 -5.11
N LEU A 385 -1.04 -14.77 -5.80
CA LEU A 385 -1.51 -16.10 -5.40
C LEU A 385 -0.37 -17.14 -5.42
N ALA A 386 0.50 -17.11 -6.44
CA ALA A 386 1.63 -18.02 -6.54
C ALA A 386 2.61 -17.84 -5.38
N VAL A 387 2.98 -16.59 -5.05
CA VAL A 387 3.87 -16.30 -3.90
C VAL A 387 3.25 -16.81 -2.60
N MET A 388 1.96 -16.56 -2.38
CA MET A 388 1.26 -17.02 -1.18
C MET A 388 1.26 -18.55 -1.08
N LEU A 389 0.95 -19.26 -2.17
CA LEU A 389 1.00 -20.72 -2.20
C LEU A 389 2.42 -21.27 -1.95
N VAL A 390 3.45 -20.61 -2.51
CA VAL A 390 4.84 -20.97 -2.23
C VAL A 390 5.17 -20.83 -0.74
N VAL A 391 4.79 -19.71 -0.11
CA VAL A 391 4.99 -19.51 1.33
C VAL A 391 4.23 -20.58 2.11
N TRP A 392 2.95 -20.81 1.81
CA TRP A 392 2.09 -21.79 2.47
C TRP A 392 2.67 -23.21 2.44
N PHE A 393 3.09 -23.71 1.27
CA PHE A 393 3.62 -25.06 1.14
C PHE A 393 5.02 -25.22 1.76
N ASN A 394 5.85 -24.17 1.74
CA ASN A 394 7.18 -24.22 2.35
C ASN A 394 7.15 -24.12 3.88
N THR A 395 6.12 -23.54 4.46
CA THR A 395 5.94 -23.45 5.92
C THR A 395 5.20 -24.64 6.51
N GLY A 396 4.83 -25.64 5.69
CA GLY A 396 4.11 -26.83 6.11
C GLY A 396 2.59 -26.67 6.20
N GLY A 397 2.03 -25.60 5.61
CA GLY A 397 0.58 -25.41 5.41
C GLY A 397 -0.26 -25.19 6.67
N GLU A 398 0.12 -25.81 7.78
CA GLU A 398 -0.56 -25.77 9.08
C GLU A 398 0.30 -25.12 10.17
N ALA A 399 1.47 -24.55 9.80
CA ALA A 399 2.25 -23.74 10.71
C ALA A 399 1.41 -22.58 11.23
N ALA A 400 1.78 -22.03 12.39
CA ALA A 400 1.02 -20.96 13.03
C ALA A 400 0.61 -19.88 12.01
N GLU A 401 -0.70 -19.73 11.80
CA GLU A 401 -1.29 -18.81 10.79
C GLU A 401 -0.74 -17.38 10.96
N SER A 402 -0.53 -16.93 12.21
CA SER A 402 0.09 -15.64 12.50
C SER A 402 1.51 -15.52 11.93
N PHE A 403 2.29 -16.62 11.89
CA PHE A 403 3.64 -16.61 11.31
C PHE A 403 3.61 -16.40 9.80
N ILE A 404 2.75 -17.12 9.08
CA ILE A 404 2.61 -16.98 7.61
C ILE A 404 2.16 -15.56 7.26
N GLY A 405 1.13 -15.06 7.95
CA GLY A 405 0.65 -13.69 7.79
C GLY A 405 1.76 -12.66 8.05
N GLY A 406 2.56 -12.86 9.10
CA GLY A 406 3.69 -12.01 9.44
C GLY A 406 4.80 -12.01 8.38
N VAL A 407 5.15 -13.16 7.80
CA VAL A 407 6.15 -13.27 6.71
C VAL A 407 5.67 -12.50 5.48
N LEU A 408 4.45 -12.76 5.02
CA LEU A 408 3.88 -12.08 3.84
C LEU A 408 3.78 -10.56 4.06
N LEU A 409 3.33 -10.14 5.25
CA LEU A 409 3.25 -8.73 5.64
C LEU A 409 4.63 -8.05 5.59
N ASN A 410 5.66 -8.67 6.18
CA ASN A 410 7.00 -8.10 6.16
C ASN A 410 7.58 -8.02 4.74
N MET A 411 7.28 -8.97 3.85
CA MET A 411 7.65 -8.89 2.44
C MET A 411 7.02 -7.67 1.75
N ALA A 412 5.71 -7.44 1.94
CA ALA A 412 4.99 -6.30 1.37
C ALA A 412 5.54 -4.97 1.91
N VAL A 413 5.69 -4.86 3.24
CA VAL A 413 6.24 -3.67 3.92
C VAL A 413 7.66 -3.37 3.48
N TYR A 414 8.49 -4.37 3.24
CA TYR A 414 9.86 -4.15 2.77
C TYR A 414 9.89 -3.47 1.39
N GLY A 415 9.03 -3.91 0.45
CA GLY A 415 8.84 -3.24 -0.84
C GLY A 415 8.35 -1.80 -0.67
N ALA A 416 7.36 -1.58 0.19
CA ALA A 416 6.80 -0.28 0.50
C ALA A 416 7.84 0.69 1.05
N MET A 417 8.69 0.26 1.99
CA MET A 417 9.72 1.11 2.59
C MET A 417 10.72 1.63 1.56
N PHE A 418 11.14 0.80 0.59
CA PHE A 418 11.97 1.27 -0.52
C PHE A 418 11.24 2.28 -1.41
N SER A 419 9.97 2.04 -1.69
CA SER A 419 9.14 2.98 -2.44
C SER A 419 9.02 4.33 -1.71
N TYR A 420 8.75 4.33 -0.40
CA TYR A 420 8.59 5.55 0.40
C TYR A 420 9.88 6.33 0.53
N LEU A 421 11.01 5.64 0.70
CA LEU A 421 12.34 6.23 0.64
C LEU A 421 12.54 7.00 -0.66
N LEU A 422 12.27 6.36 -1.80
CA LEU A 422 12.45 6.96 -3.12
C LEU A 422 11.43 8.07 -3.41
N GLN A 423 10.22 7.98 -2.91
CA GLN A 423 9.22 9.06 -3.01
C GLN A 423 9.63 10.30 -2.22
N GLY A 424 10.10 10.11 -0.97
CA GLY A 424 10.63 11.22 -0.16
C GLY A 424 11.83 11.90 -0.81
N LEU A 425 12.78 11.13 -1.33
CA LEU A 425 13.93 11.64 -2.07
C LEU A 425 13.50 12.34 -3.38
N SER A 426 12.50 11.80 -4.09
CA SER A 426 11.93 12.42 -5.30
C SER A 426 11.35 13.79 -4.99
N PHE A 427 10.55 13.90 -3.91
CA PHE A 427 9.98 15.17 -3.48
C PHE A 427 11.05 16.23 -3.19
N ILE A 428 12.09 15.86 -2.42
CA ILE A 428 13.20 16.76 -2.10
C ILE A 428 13.91 17.23 -3.37
N ARG A 429 14.19 16.30 -4.30
CA ARG A 429 14.86 16.60 -5.55
C ARG A 429 14.00 17.46 -6.48
N LEU A 430 12.71 17.14 -6.63
CA LEU A 430 11.78 17.92 -7.45
C LEU A 430 11.60 19.35 -6.94
N ARG A 431 11.56 19.56 -5.63
CA ARG A 431 11.51 20.91 -5.05
C ARG A 431 12.77 21.71 -5.29
N ARG A 432 13.96 21.07 -5.22
CA ARG A 432 15.25 21.75 -5.37
C ARG A 432 15.63 22.03 -6.82
N HIS A 433 15.41 21.06 -7.71
CA HIS A 433 15.96 21.13 -9.07
C HIS A 433 14.90 21.45 -10.14
N PHE A 434 13.61 21.38 -9.80
CA PHE A 434 12.50 21.63 -10.72
C PHE A 434 11.51 22.65 -10.13
N PRO A 435 11.96 23.88 -9.77
CA PRO A 435 11.12 24.88 -9.11
C PRO A 435 9.96 25.36 -10.00
N ASN A 436 10.11 25.29 -11.33
CA ASN A 436 9.16 25.79 -12.33
C ASN A 436 7.97 24.85 -12.61
N ILE A 437 7.96 23.62 -12.07
CA ILE A 437 6.78 22.75 -12.18
C ILE A 437 5.64 23.37 -11.38
N GLU A 438 4.48 23.54 -12.05
CA GLU A 438 3.26 24.03 -11.39
C GLU A 438 2.84 23.09 -10.25
N ARG A 439 2.65 23.62 -9.05
CA ARG A 439 2.21 22.90 -7.86
C ARG A 439 0.88 23.45 -7.38
N PRO A 440 -0.25 22.89 -7.83
CA PRO A 440 -1.58 23.33 -7.40
C PRO A 440 -1.80 23.22 -5.90
N TYR A 441 -1.13 22.26 -5.26
CA TYR A 441 -1.09 22.08 -3.82
C TYR A 441 0.36 22.12 -3.32
N ARG A 442 0.60 22.72 -2.15
CA ARG A 442 1.92 22.75 -1.50
C ARG A 442 1.85 22.12 -0.11
N SER A 443 2.73 21.16 0.14
CA SER A 443 2.87 20.48 1.44
C SER A 443 3.24 21.47 2.55
N PRO A 444 2.51 21.51 3.67
CA PRO A 444 2.83 22.36 4.81
C PRO A 444 4.13 21.94 5.51
N PHE A 445 4.45 20.64 5.53
CA PHE A 445 5.69 20.12 6.12
C PHE A 445 6.89 20.22 5.18
N GLY A 446 6.67 20.46 3.90
CA GLY A 446 7.73 20.70 2.92
C GLY A 446 8.81 19.62 2.91
N MET A 447 10.08 20.05 2.78
CA MET A 447 11.22 19.13 2.75
C MET A 447 11.47 18.40 4.08
N MET A 448 11.04 18.97 5.21
CA MET A 448 11.19 18.35 6.52
C MET A 448 10.34 17.07 6.62
N GLY A 449 9.07 17.13 6.20
CA GLY A 449 8.21 15.93 6.17
C GLY A 449 8.80 14.83 5.31
N ALA A 450 9.27 15.17 4.10
CA ALA A 450 9.91 14.20 3.21
C ALA A 450 11.22 13.63 3.80
N ALA A 451 12.02 14.44 4.49
CA ALA A 451 13.23 13.97 5.16
C ALA A 451 12.92 13.01 6.31
N LEU A 452 11.87 13.28 7.11
CA LEU A 452 11.42 12.36 8.16
C LEU A 452 10.94 11.04 7.55
N THR A 453 10.19 11.07 6.44
CA THR A 453 9.81 9.86 5.70
C THR A 453 11.04 9.03 5.30
N VAL A 454 12.06 9.68 4.73
CA VAL A 454 13.31 9.02 4.31
C VAL A 454 14.03 8.38 5.49
N ILE A 455 14.19 9.11 6.61
CA ILE A 455 14.91 8.62 7.80
C ILE A 455 14.18 7.43 8.42
N ILE A 456 12.86 7.54 8.64
CA ILE A 456 12.08 6.48 9.29
C ILE A 456 12.01 5.25 8.39
N ALA A 457 11.85 5.41 7.08
CA ALA A 457 11.88 4.30 6.13
C ALA A 457 13.23 3.56 6.17
N LEU A 458 14.37 4.28 6.20
CA LEU A 458 15.70 3.69 6.32
C LEU A 458 15.88 2.92 7.64
N VAL A 459 15.39 3.46 8.76
CA VAL A 459 15.45 2.77 10.06
C VAL A 459 14.63 1.49 10.01
N THR A 460 13.41 1.54 9.44
CA THR A 460 12.54 0.37 9.31
C THR A 460 13.16 -0.71 8.41
N ILE A 461 13.71 -0.36 7.25
CA ILE A 461 14.44 -1.27 6.37
C ILE A 461 15.61 -1.92 7.12
N GLY A 462 16.42 -1.11 7.80
CA GLY A 462 17.59 -1.59 8.55
C GLY A 462 17.23 -2.56 9.66
N PHE A 463 16.06 -2.39 10.27
CA PHE A 463 15.56 -3.31 11.29
C PHE A 463 15.01 -4.60 10.66
N GLN A 464 14.20 -4.51 9.60
CA GLN A 464 13.68 -5.69 8.89
C GLN A 464 14.79 -6.61 8.35
N LEU A 465 15.92 -6.05 7.91
CA LEU A 465 17.09 -6.84 7.45
C LEU A 465 17.73 -7.68 8.55
N ARG A 466 17.52 -7.33 9.82
CA ARG A 466 18.09 -8.01 10.99
C ARG A 466 17.07 -8.85 11.74
N ASP A 467 15.82 -8.84 11.31
CA ASP A 467 14.76 -9.61 11.97
C ASP A 467 14.98 -11.12 11.77
N PRO A 468 15.21 -11.88 12.84
CA PRO A 468 15.48 -13.32 12.73
C PRO A 468 14.24 -14.14 12.37
N VAL A 469 13.05 -13.61 12.63
CA VAL A 469 11.78 -14.34 12.46
C VAL A 469 11.29 -14.24 11.02
N TYR A 470 11.30 -13.02 10.47
CA TYR A 470 10.73 -12.73 9.15
C TYR A 470 11.77 -12.52 8.04
N GLY A 471 13.07 -12.65 8.37
CA GLY A 471 14.19 -12.41 7.45
C GLY A 471 14.17 -13.25 6.18
N ALA A 472 13.61 -14.46 6.22
CA ALA A 472 13.46 -15.31 5.03
C ALA A 472 12.59 -14.63 3.95
N GLY A 473 11.51 -13.92 4.35
CA GLY A 473 10.68 -13.12 3.44
C GLY A 473 11.47 -11.99 2.79
N VAL A 474 12.31 -11.31 3.57
CA VAL A 474 13.17 -10.22 3.06
C VAL A 474 14.15 -10.73 1.99
N ILE A 475 14.71 -11.93 2.17
CA ILE A 475 15.58 -12.57 1.17
C ILE A 475 14.81 -12.82 -0.12
N GLY A 476 13.57 -13.32 -0.05
CA GLY A 476 12.70 -13.52 -1.22
C GLY A 476 12.47 -12.21 -2.01
N VAL A 477 12.22 -11.11 -1.31
CA VAL A 477 12.08 -9.79 -1.92
C VAL A 477 13.40 -9.30 -2.52
N ALA A 478 14.54 -9.53 -1.87
CA ALA A 478 15.87 -9.19 -2.40
C ALA A 478 16.17 -9.93 -3.72
N ILE A 479 15.78 -11.20 -3.82
CA ILE A 479 15.89 -11.98 -5.06
C ILE A 479 15.02 -11.35 -6.16
N TRP A 480 13.79 -10.95 -5.83
CA TRP A 480 12.91 -10.26 -6.80
C TRP A 480 13.56 -8.98 -7.33
N TYR A 481 14.13 -8.13 -6.45
CA TYR A 481 14.87 -6.95 -6.89
C TYR A 481 16.05 -7.29 -7.80
N ALA A 482 16.85 -8.30 -7.45
CA ALA A 482 18.00 -8.70 -8.25
C ALA A 482 17.58 -9.15 -9.65
N LEU A 483 16.54 -9.97 -9.77
CA LEU A 483 16.01 -10.43 -11.06
C LEU A 483 15.41 -9.27 -11.87
N ALA A 484 14.68 -8.36 -11.23
CA ALA A 484 14.12 -7.20 -11.89
C ALA A 484 15.19 -6.23 -12.40
N ILE A 485 16.23 -5.95 -11.61
CA ILE A 485 17.37 -5.10 -12.02
C ILE A 485 18.11 -5.75 -13.19
N LEU A 486 18.35 -7.05 -13.14
CA LEU A 486 18.99 -7.79 -14.24
C LEU A 486 18.15 -7.71 -15.53
N TYR A 487 16.82 -7.95 -15.41
CA TYR A 487 15.89 -7.81 -16.54
C TYR A 487 15.96 -6.40 -17.16
N PHE A 488 15.93 -5.36 -16.34
CA PHE A 488 15.98 -3.99 -16.85
C PHE A 488 17.34 -3.66 -17.48
N ALA A 489 18.43 -4.06 -16.85
CA ALA A 489 19.79 -3.82 -17.34
C ALA A 489 20.05 -4.48 -18.70
N VAL A 490 19.50 -5.67 -18.93
CA VAL A 490 19.75 -6.44 -20.17
C VAL A 490 18.72 -6.11 -21.24
N TYR A 491 17.44 -6.07 -20.89
CA TYR A 491 16.33 -5.98 -21.86
C TYR A 491 15.53 -4.68 -21.73
N GLY A 492 14.95 -4.39 -20.57
CA GLY A 492 13.95 -3.35 -20.38
C GLY A 492 14.41 -1.96 -20.81
N ARG A 493 15.67 -1.59 -20.53
CA ARG A 493 16.24 -0.28 -20.92
C ARG A 493 16.23 0.00 -22.43
N ASN A 494 16.07 -1.02 -23.26
CA ASN A 494 16.06 -0.89 -24.72
C ASN A 494 14.64 -0.90 -25.31
N THR A 495 13.61 -1.09 -24.48
CA THR A 495 12.21 -1.25 -24.91
C THR A 495 11.30 -0.13 -24.44
N LEU A 496 11.85 0.95 -23.88
CA LEU A 496 11.05 2.05 -23.38
C LEU A 496 10.24 2.73 -24.49
N VAL A 497 9.08 3.26 -24.11
CA VAL A 497 8.15 3.99 -24.98
C VAL A 497 8.00 5.39 -24.43
N LEU A 498 8.01 6.39 -25.31
CA LEU A 498 7.75 7.77 -24.92
C LEU A 498 6.25 7.94 -24.61
N SER A 499 5.85 7.44 -23.43
CA SER A 499 4.51 7.60 -22.87
C SER A 499 4.32 9.01 -22.31
N PRO A 500 3.09 9.44 -21.96
CA PRO A 500 2.86 10.77 -21.41
C PRO A 500 3.73 11.08 -20.17
N GLU A 501 3.96 10.10 -19.29
CA GLU A 501 4.82 10.22 -18.12
C GLU A 501 6.29 10.41 -18.49
N GLU A 502 6.74 9.67 -19.50
CA GLU A 502 8.12 9.75 -20.00
C GLU A 502 8.36 11.04 -20.75
N GLU A 503 7.41 11.47 -21.60
CA GLU A 503 7.50 12.73 -22.33
C GLU A 503 7.54 13.93 -21.38
N PHE A 504 6.68 13.95 -20.36
CA PHE A 504 6.69 14.98 -19.32
C PHE A 504 8.06 15.05 -18.63
N ALA A 505 8.61 13.90 -18.23
CA ALA A 505 9.89 13.85 -17.53
C ALA A 505 11.05 14.32 -18.41
N VAL A 506 11.05 13.98 -19.71
CA VAL A 506 12.08 14.42 -20.67
C VAL A 506 12.04 15.93 -20.86
N GLN A 507 10.86 16.50 -21.16
CA GLN A 507 10.69 17.93 -21.39
C GLN A 507 11.14 18.79 -20.19
N HIS A 508 10.79 18.39 -18.97
CA HIS A 508 11.15 19.14 -17.77
C HIS A 508 12.62 19.00 -17.40
N ARG A 509 13.25 17.86 -17.69
CA ARG A 509 14.70 17.70 -17.48
C ARG A 509 15.51 18.51 -18.46
N GLU A 510 15.14 18.59 -19.71
CA GLU A 510 15.82 19.44 -20.70
C GLU A 510 15.73 20.93 -20.33
N SER A 511 14.56 21.39 -19.88
CA SER A 511 14.39 22.79 -19.44
C SER A 511 15.18 23.16 -18.19
N SER A 512 15.52 22.20 -17.33
CA SER A 512 16.31 22.44 -16.10
C SER A 512 17.81 22.47 -16.32
N TRP A 513 18.31 21.99 -17.48
CA TRP A 513 19.74 22.01 -17.85
C TRP A 513 20.14 23.29 -18.58
N HIS A 514 19.16 24.03 -19.13
CA HIS A 514 19.43 25.35 -19.69
C HIS A 514 19.43 26.39 -18.57
N HIS A 515 20.63 26.78 -18.10
CA HIS A 515 20.80 27.99 -17.29
C HIS A 515 20.21 29.20 -18.04
N PRO A 516 19.63 30.20 -17.35
CA PRO A 516 19.12 31.43 -17.98
C PRO A 516 20.18 32.21 -18.82
N SER A 517 21.47 31.86 -18.65
CA SER A 517 22.57 32.43 -19.41
C SER A 517 22.75 31.84 -20.84
N ASP A 518 22.12 30.69 -21.16
CA ASP A 518 22.26 30.03 -22.46
C ASP A 518 21.10 30.26 -23.43
N SER A 519 20.16 31.18 -23.10
CA SER A 519 19.11 31.61 -24.01
C SER A 519 19.69 32.51 -25.12
N GLY A 520 20.48 31.92 -26.02
CA GLY A 520 20.81 32.51 -27.32
C GLY A 520 19.56 32.67 -28.18
N PRO A 521 19.56 33.58 -29.18
CA PRO A 521 18.36 34.08 -29.88
C PRO A 521 17.62 33.08 -30.81
N HIS A 522 17.86 31.77 -30.69
CA HIS A 522 17.31 30.77 -31.60
C HIS A 522 15.92 30.19 -31.25
N VAL A 523 15.42 30.39 -30.04
CA VAL A 523 14.10 29.84 -29.63
C VAL A 523 12.94 30.80 -29.92
N ALA A 524 13.21 32.07 -30.20
CA ALA A 524 12.19 33.08 -30.49
C ALA A 524 11.57 33.00 -31.92
N ARG A 525 12.11 32.14 -32.82
CA ARG A 525 11.61 32.08 -34.22
C ARG A 525 10.50 31.07 -34.49
N ALA A 526 10.29 30.09 -33.62
CA ALA A 526 9.23 29.08 -33.82
C ALA A 526 7.83 29.58 -33.40
N SER A 527 7.72 30.48 -32.41
CA SER A 527 6.43 30.99 -31.92
C SER A 527 5.86 32.17 -32.71
N GLN A 528 6.65 32.82 -33.58
CA GLN A 528 6.17 33.92 -34.41
C GLN A 528 5.64 33.48 -35.78
N GLY A 529 5.97 32.25 -36.25
CA GLY A 529 5.50 31.69 -37.52
C GLY A 529 4.01 31.27 -37.50
N GLU A 530 3.47 30.93 -36.34
CA GLU A 530 2.07 30.49 -36.24
C GLU A 530 1.08 31.65 -36.04
N LYS A 531 1.50 32.77 -35.48
CA LYS A 531 0.65 33.97 -35.35
C LYS A 531 0.47 34.79 -36.64
N ALA A 532 1.36 34.61 -37.62
CA ALA A 532 1.26 35.31 -38.90
C ALA A 532 0.32 34.65 -39.91
N LYS A 533 -0.11 33.37 -39.69
CA LYS A 533 -1.09 32.70 -40.58
C LYS A 533 -2.54 32.78 -40.10
N ALA A 534 -2.80 33.30 -38.91
CA ALA A 534 -4.15 33.43 -38.37
C ALA A 534 -4.79 34.81 -38.61
N GLY A 535 -4.07 35.73 -39.26
CA GLY A 535 -4.50 37.12 -39.43
C GLY A 535 -5.02 37.51 -40.80
N VAL A 536 -5.12 36.60 -41.80
CA VAL A 536 -5.61 36.91 -43.16
C VAL A 536 -6.80 36.02 -43.49
N GLY A 537 -8.00 36.42 -43.02
CA GLY A 537 -9.22 35.69 -43.36
C GLY A 537 -10.49 36.25 -42.72
N LYS A 538 -10.68 37.59 -42.73
CA LYS A 538 -12.01 38.19 -42.53
C LYS A 538 -12.05 39.58 -43.17
N LYS A 539 -12.33 39.61 -44.47
CA LYS A 539 -13.02 40.70 -45.19
C LYS A 539 -13.56 40.12 -46.48
N ARG A 540 -14.79 39.64 -46.44
CA ARG A 540 -15.89 39.92 -47.37
C ARG A 540 -17.13 39.15 -46.96
#